data_d39c4c0b236b2f9f428367d6e261c340
#
_entry.id   d39c4c0b236b2f9f428367d6e261c340
#
_cell.length_a   1.000
_cell.length_b   1.000
_cell.length_c   1.000
_cell.angle_alpha   90.00
_cell.angle_beta   90.00
_cell.angle_gamma   90.00
#
_symmetry.space_group_name_H-M   'P 1'
#
loop_
_entity.id
_entity.type
_entity.pdbx_description
1 polymer ?
#
loop_
_entity_poly.entity_id
_entity_poly.type
_entity_poly.pdbx_seq_one_letter_code
_entity_poly.pdbx_strand_id
1 'polypeptide(L)'
;MKDIQIENRTIGVNQPTYFIADVAANHDGDLERAKELIYLCAEAGADAAKFQHFTANTIVSDKGFKSLGGRQSHQSEWDKSVFDVYQDASINQDWTSILKETCSKAGITFLTSPYSYELVDEVDDFLSAYKIGSGDITWLGIVDYIASKGKPVLLASGASTIKEVDIAMSTLTNRTDEIVLMQCNTNYTASLENFKYINLNVLKEYKKRY
;
A
#
# COMPACT_ATOMS: atom_id res chain seq x y z
N MET A 1 9.13 5.28 20.94
CA MET A 1 8.21 4.75 19.90
C MET A 1 6.95 4.31 20.60
N LYS A 2 5.82 4.89 20.24
CA LYS A 2 4.50 4.59 20.83
C LYS A 2 3.95 3.32 20.17
N ASP A 3 3.31 2.46 20.95
CA ASP A 3 2.56 1.33 20.38
C ASP A 3 1.33 1.85 19.63
N ILE A 4 1.02 1.25 18.48
CA ILE A 4 -0.08 1.62 17.59
C ILE A 4 -1.10 0.49 17.59
N GLN A 5 -2.39 0.83 17.56
CA GLN A 5 -3.46 -0.13 17.51
C GLN A 5 -4.05 -0.23 16.10
N ILE A 6 -4.07 -1.44 15.54
CA ILE A 6 -4.80 -1.75 14.30
C ILE A 6 -5.81 -2.85 14.62
N GLU A 7 -7.09 -2.52 14.65
CA GLU A 7 -8.16 -3.39 15.15
C GLU A 7 -7.81 -3.97 16.53
N ASN A 8 -7.71 -5.29 16.62
CA ASN A 8 -7.43 -6.00 17.88
C ASN A 8 -5.93 -6.29 18.09
N ARG A 9 -5.04 -5.76 17.25
CA ARG A 9 -3.60 -6.01 17.30
C ARG A 9 -2.83 -4.75 17.66
N THR A 10 -2.01 -4.88 18.69
CA THR A 10 -1.03 -3.85 19.05
C THR A 10 0.25 -4.07 18.26
N ILE A 11 0.77 -3.01 17.66
CA ILE A 11 2.01 -2.98 16.88
C ILE A 11 3.02 -2.12 17.63
N GLY A 12 4.17 -2.68 17.96
CA GLY A 12 5.19 -2.00 18.73
C GLY A 12 6.46 -2.81 18.87
N VAL A 13 7.48 -2.23 19.49
CA VAL A 13 8.84 -2.82 19.60
C VAL A 13 8.84 -4.16 20.32
N ASN A 14 7.97 -4.33 21.32
CA ASN A 14 7.89 -5.53 22.13
C ASN A 14 6.69 -6.42 21.77
N GLN A 15 6.04 -6.13 20.66
CA GLN A 15 4.90 -6.90 20.19
C GLN A 15 5.33 -7.93 19.13
N PRO A 16 4.56 -9.00 18.93
CA PRO A 16 4.79 -9.92 17.83
C PRO A 16 4.77 -9.19 16.48
N THR A 17 5.56 -9.69 15.53
CA THR A 17 5.56 -9.14 14.18
C THR A 17 4.17 -9.15 13.56
N TYR A 18 3.77 -8.06 12.94
CA TYR A 18 2.51 -7.94 12.22
C TYR A 18 2.75 -8.19 10.73
N PHE A 19 2.20 -9.28 10.22
CA PHE A 19 2.38 -9.70 8.84
C PHE A 19 1.23 -9.23 7.95
N ILE A 20 1.56 -8.44 6.94
CA ILE A 20 0.61 -7.94 5.94
C ILE A 20 0.85 -8.67 4.63
N ALA A 21 -0.09 -9.48 4.17
CA ALA A 21 -0.06 -10.07 2.86
C ALA A 21 -0.51 -9.05 1.81
N ASP A 22 0.31 -8.81 0.80
CA ASP A 22 -0.01 -7.88 -0.28
C ASP A 22 -0.74 -8.59 -1.42
N VAL A 23 -2.07 -8.64 -1.33
CA VAL A 23 -2.91 -9.15 -2.41
C VAL A 23 -2.89 -8.19 -3.61
N ALA A 24 -2.81 -6.88 -3.33
CA ALA A 24 -2.78 -5.83 -4.34
C ALA A 24 -3.94 -5.96 -5.34
N ALA A 25 -3.60 -6.17 -6.62
CA ALA A 25 -4.56 -6.38 -7.71
C ALA A 25 -4.54 -7.83 -8.27
N ASN A 26 -3.95 -8.80 -7.54
CA ASN A 26 -3.84 -10.19 -8.00
C ASN A 26 -5.20 -10.94 -8.03
N HIS A 27 -6.29 -10.24 -7.74
CA HIS A 27 -7.65 -10.75 -7.93
C HIS A 27 -8.06 -10.85 -9.42
N ASP A 28 -7.31 -10.21 -10.32
CA ASP A 28 -7.52 -10.25 -11.78
C ASP A 28 -8.97 -9.95 -12.20
N GLY A 29 -9.65 -9.03 -11.49
CA GLY A 29 -11.05 -8.66 -11.76
C GLY A 29 -12.08 -9.70 -11.32
N ASP A 30 -11.71 -10.71 -10.52
CA ASP A 30 -12.60 -11.78 -10.02
C ASP A 30 -12.78 -11.67 -8.50
N LEU A 31 -14.02 -11.46 -8.05
CA LEU A 31 -14.36 -11.34 -6.64
C LEU A 31 -14.15 -12.65 -5.87
N GLU A 32 -14.48 -13.80 -6.46
CA GLU A 32 -14.32 -15.08 -5.77
C GLU A 32 -12.84 -15.40 -5.58
N ARG A 33 -12.01 -15.10 -6.57
CA ARG A 33 -10.55 -15.17 -6.44
C ARG A 33 -10.04 -14.23 -5.35
N ALA A 34 -10.54 -13.00 -5.25
CA ALA A 34 -10.17 -12.06 -4.19
C ALA A 34 -10.49 -12.62 -2.79
N LYS A 35 -11.66 -13.25 -2.62
CA LYS A 35 -12.07 -13.89 -1.38
C LYS A 35 -11.22 -15.13 -1.06
N GLU A 36 -10.90 -15.94 -2.05
CA GLU A 36 -10.00 -17.09 -1.89
C GLU A 36 -8.61 -16.65 -1.42
N LEU A 37 -8.05 -15.61 -2.04
CA LEU A 37 -6.76 -15.04 -1.63
C LEU A 37 -6.76 -14.57 -0.17
N ILE A 38 -7.86 -14.00 0.34
CA ILE A 38 -7.99 -13.62 1.75
C ILE A 38 -7.86 -14.84 2.66
N TYR A 39 -8.57 -15.93 2.35
CA TYR A 39 -8.48 -17.16 3.17
C TYR A 39 -7.09 -17.78 3.11
N LEU A 40 -6.44 -17.80 1.93
CA LEU A 40 -5.06 -18.27 1.79
C LEU A 40 -4.07 -17.41 2.60
N CYS A 41 -4.27 -16.08 2.63
CA CYS A 41 -3.47 -15.19 3.48
C CYS A 41 -3.63 -15.53 4.97
N ALA A 42 -4.86 -15.76 5.42
CA ALA A 42 -5.14 -16.15 6.80
C ALA A 42 -4.54 -17.52 7.15
N GLU A 43 -4.67 -18.50 6.27
CA GLU A 43 -4.08 -19.84 6.43
C GLU A 43 -2.54 -19.77 6.49
N ALA A 44 -1.92 -18.89 5.71
CA ALA A 44 -0.47 -18.63 5.74
C ALA A 44 -0.02 -17.89 7.01
N GLY A 45 -0.93 -17.46 7.88
CA GLY A 45 -0.62 -16.79 9.14
C GLY A 45 -0.43 -15.28 9.02
N ALA A 46 -0.94 -14.64 7.95
CA ALA A 46 -0.95 -13.19 7.85
C ALA A 46 -1.95 -12.57 8.85
N ASP A 47 -1.61 -11.41 9.39
CA ASP A 47 -2.48 -10.61 10.25
C ASP A 47 -3.43 -9.71 9.46
N ALA A 48 -3.06 -9.40 8.21
CA ALA A 48 -3.87 -8.57 7.31
C ALA A 48 -3.72 -8.99 5.85
N ALA A 49 -4.78 -8.80 5.07
CA ALA A 49 -4.75 -8.81 3.61
C ALA A 49 -4.88 -7.37 3.09
N LYS A 50 -3.92 -6.94 2.25
CA LYS A 50 -3.87 -5.58 1.71
C LYS A 50 -4.17 -5.57 0.22
N PHE A 51 -5.16 -4.78 -0.15
CA PHE A 51 -5.60 -4.51 -1.51
C PHE A 51 -5.12 -3.15 -2.02
N GLN A 52 -5.54 -2.77 -3.20
CA GLN A 52 -5.31 -1.46 -3.81
C GLN A 52 -6.62 -0.93 -4.40
N HIS A 53 -7.02 0.27 -3.99
CA HIS A 53 -8.18 0.96 -4.57
C HIS A 53 -7.69 2.02 -5.53
N PHE A 54 -7.78 1.71 -6.82
CA PHE A 54 -7.47 2.62 -7.92
C PHE A 54 -8.42 2.41 -9.10
N THR A 55 -8.51 3.40 -9.93
CA THR A 55 -8.95 3.27 -11.32
C THR A 55 -7.78 3.60 -12.23
N ALA A 56 -7.77 3.12 -13.47
CA ALA A 56 -6.64 3.40 -14.38
C ALA A 56 -6.34 4.90 -14.47
N ASN A 57 -7.38 5.75 -14.49
CA ASN A 57 -7.25 7.20 -14.58
C ASN A 57 -6.62 7.86 -13.34
N THR A 58 -6.67 7.23 -12.18
CA THR A 58 -6.11 7.80 -10.93
C THR A 58 -4.66 7.42 -10.70
N ILE A 59 -4.15 6.40 -11.40
CA ILE A 59 -2.82 5.83 -11.13
C ILE A 59 -1.86 5.91 -12.33
N VAL A 60 -2.36 5.89 -13.58
CA VAL A 60 -1.51 5.90 -14.77
C VAL A 60 -1.96 6.94 -15.79
N SER A 61 -0.99 7.52 -16.49
CA SER A 61 -1.23 8.38 -17.66
C SER A 61 -0.99 7.59 -18.94
N ASP A 62 -2.05 7.24 -19.67
CA ASP A 62 -1.95 6.52 -20.94
C ASP A 62 -0.99 7.22 -21.93
N LYS A 63 -1.16 8.56 -22.09
CA LYS A 63 -0.28 9.37 -22.93
C LYS A 63 1.17 9.36 -22.41
N GLY A 64 1.36 9.46 -21.09
CA GLY A 64 2.67 9.44 -20.45
C GLY A 64 3.39 8.13 -20.72
N PHE A 65 2.74 7.00 -20.47
CA PHE A 65 3.34 5.68 -20.69
C PHE A 65 3.63 5.41 -22.18
N LYS A 66 2.74 5.75 -23.08
CA LYS A 66 2.99 5.65 -24.53
C LYS A 66 4.20 6.49 -24.98
N SER A 67 4.47 7.62 -24.34
CA SER A 67 5.62 8.48 -24.66
C SER A 67 6.97 7.94 -24.15
N LEU A 68 6.98 7.02 -23.18
CA LEU A 68 8.21 6.43 -22.63
C LEU A 68 8.90 5.46 -23.60
N GLY A 69 8.14 4.85 -24.53
CA GLY A 69 8.66 3.87 -25.48
C GLY A 69 9.40 2.73 -24.77
N GLY A 70 10.58 2.37 -25.25
CA GLY A 70 11.42 1.31 -24.68
C GLY A 70 12.04 1.60 -23.31
N ARG A 71 11.72 2.71 -22.65
CA ARG A 71 12.16 3.03 -21.28
C ARG A 71 11.23 2.48 -20.21
N GLN A 72 10.19 1.78 -20.59
CA GLN A 72 9.34 1.06 -19.66
C GLN A 72 10.13 -0.11 -19.04
N SER A 73 9.86 -0.42 -17.77
CA SER A 73 10.44 -1.57 -17.08
C SER A 73 9.77 -2.87 -17.53
N HIS A 74 9.38 -3.76 -16.59
CA HIS A 74 8.62 -4.98 -16.89
C HIS A 74 7.32 -4.77 -17.68
N GLN A 75 6.72 -3.56 -17.63
CA GLN A 75 5.49 -3.24 -18.37
C GLN A 75 5.69 -3.20 -19.90
N SER A 76 6.94 -3.10 -20.38
CA SER A 76 7.23 -3.15 -21.83
C SER A 76 6.99 -4.53 -22.45
N GLU A 77 6.89 -5.57 -21.63
CA GLU A 77 6.65 -6.95 -22.06
C GLU A 77 5.16 -7.32 -22.11
N TRP A 78 4.27 -6.40 -21.71
CA TRP A 78 2.84 -6.64 -21.71
C TRP A 78 2.24 -6.53 -23.10
N ASP A 79 1.36 -7.46 -23.46
CA ASP A 79 0.62 -7.45 -24.74
C ASP A 79 -0.36 -6.29 -24.85
N LYS A 80 -0.91 -5.84 -23.71
CA LYS A 80 -1.83 -4.68 -23.62
C LYS A 80 -1.07 -3.42 -23.21
N SER A 81 -1.67 -2.26 -23.50
CA SER A 81 -1.15 -1.01 -22.97
C SER A 81 -1.14 -1.02 -21.43
N VAL A 82 -0.22 -0.26 -20.83
CA VAL A 82 -0.19 -0.15 -19.35
C VAL A 82 -1.53 0.33 -18.82
N PHE A 83 -2.17 1.27 -19.50
CA PHE A 83 -3.49 1.78 -19.12
C PHE A 83 -4.56 0.67 -19.12
N ASP A 84 -4.61 -0.15 -20.18
CA ASP A 84 -5.59 -1.24 -20.29
C ASP A 84 -5.37 -2.31 -19.20
N VAL A 85 -4.11 -2.65 -18.89
CA VAL A 85 -3.78 -3.58 -17.81
C VAL A 85 -4.28 -3.04 -16.46
N TYR A 86 -4.05 -1.75 -16.17
CA TYR A 86 -4.56 -1.13 -14.95
C TYR A 86 -6.08 -0.99 -14.95
N GLN A 87 -6.70 -0.81 -16.11
CA GLN A 87 -8.16 -0.80 -16.24
C GLN A 87 -8.76 -2.16 -15.87
N ASP A 88 -8.19 -3.25 -16.37
CA ASP A 88 -8.62 -4.62 -16.06
C ASP A 88 -8.36 -4.98 -14.58
N ALA A 89 -7.29 -4.46 -14.00
CA ALA A 89 -6.88 -4.70 -12.61
C ALA A 89 -7.55 -3.75 -11.58
N SER A 90 -8.33 -2.76 -12.04
CA SER A 90 -9.04 -1.84 -11.17
C SER A 90 -10.05 -2.61 -10.30
N ILE A 91 -10.07 -2.31 -8.99
CA ILE A 91 -11.02 -2.94 -8.09
C ILE A 91 -12.42 -2.36 -8.31
N ASN A 92 -13.44 -3.22 -8.27
CA ASN A 92 -14.82 -2.76 -8.22
C ASN A 92 -15.11 -2.25 -6.80
N GLN A 93 -15.52 -1.00 -6.67
CA GLN A 93 -15.77 -0.33 -5.39
C GLN A 93 -16.86 -1.04 -4.56
N ASP A 94 -17.85 -1.66 -5.21
CA ASP A 94 -18.90 -2.44 -4.54
C ASP A 94 -18.34 -3.65 -3.76
N TRP A 95 -17.11 -4.05 -4.05
CA TRP A 95 -16.48 -5.19 -3.36
C TRP A 95 -15.91 -4.83 -1.99
N THR A 96 -15.69 -3.55 -1.69
CA THR A 96 -15.00 -3.12 -0.47
C THR A 96 -15.64 -3.70 0.80
N SER A 97 -16.97 -3.59 0.92
CA SER A 97 -17.70 -4.17 2.05
C SER A 97 -17.60 -5.69 2.12
N ILE A 98 -17.67 -6.36 0.97
CA ILE A 98 -17.58 -7.82 0.86
C ILE A 98 -16.18 -8.30 1.25
N LEU A 99 -15.12 -7.63 0.79
CA LEU A 99 -13.74 -7.96 1.13
C LEU A 99 -13.45 -7.73 2.62
N LYS A 100 -13.95 -6.61 3.19
CA LYS A 100 -13.86 -6.34 4.62
C LYS A 100 -14.56 -7.44 5.43
N GLU A 101 -15.78 -7.82 5.07
CA GLU A 101 -16.51 -8.90 5.73
C GLU A 101 -15.77 -10.24 5.61
N THR A 102 -15.21 -10.53 4.42
CA THR A 102 -14.45 -11.77 4.19
C THR A 102 -13.18 -11.80 5.06
N CYS A 103 -12.44 -10.70 5.16
CA CYS A 103 -11.29 -10.60 6.07
C CYS A 103 -11.72 -10.83 7.53
N SER A 104 -12.84 -10.24 7.94
CA SER A 104 -13.37 -10.44 9.31
C SER A 104 -13.74 -11.90 9.58
N LYS A 105 -14.35 -12.60 8.61
CA LYS A 105 -14.65 -14.04 8.69
C LYS A 105 -13.38 -14.91 8.73
N ALA A 106 -12.35 -14.51 8.00
CA ALA A 106 -11.05 -15.17 8.00
C ALA A 106 -10.20 -14.87 9.25
N GLY A 107 -10.63 -13.91 10.09
CA GLY A 107 -9.94 -13.53 11.31
C GLY A 107 -8.70 -12.64 11.09
N ILE A 108 -8.62 -11.95 9.96
CA ILE A 108 -7.53 -11.03 9.61
C ILE A 108 -8.06 -9.64 9.28
N THR A 109 -7.18 -8.64 9.34
CA THR A 109 -7.51 -7.24 9.06
C THR A 109 -7.61 -6.97 7.56
N PHE A 110 -8.62 -6.22 7.14
CA PHE A 110 -8.68 -5.64 5.79
C PHE A 110 -7.89 -4.33 5.75
N LEU A 111 -6.95 -4.21 4.81
CA LEU A 111 -6.22 -2.99 4.52
C LEU A 111 -6.28 -2.69 3.02
N THR A 112 -6.12 -1.41 2.66
CA THR A 112 -5.93 -1.01 1.27
C THR A 112 -5.09 0.25 1.15
N SER A 113 -4.57 0.46 -0.08
CA SER A 113 -3.98 1.73 -0.50
C SER A 113 -4.93 2.42 -1.47
N PRO A 114 -5.56 3.54 -1.11
CA PRO A 114 -6.37 4.34 -2.03
C PRO A 114 -5.50 5.33 -2.82
N TYR A 115 -5.80 5.51 -4.12
CA TYR A 115 -5.01 6.30 -5.05
C TYR A 115 -5.75 7.55 -5.59
N SER A 116 -6.72 8.07 -4.87
CA SER A 116 -7.32 9.40 -5.07
C SER A 116 -8.00 9.88 -3.80
N TYR A 117 -8.36 11.16 -3.73
CA TYR A 117 -9.11 11.72 -2.58
C TYR A 117 -10.49 11.06 -2.43
N GLU A 118 -11.18 10.84 -3.56
CA GLU A 118 -12.49 10.20 -3.58
C GLU A 118 -12.39 8.77 -3.05
N LEU A 119 -11.36 8.01 -3.48
CA LEU A 119 -11.14 6.65 -3.00
C LEU A 119 -10.74 6.61 -1.52
N VAL A 120 -10.04 7.63 -1.01
CA VAL A 120 -9.78 7.75 0.44
C VAL A 120 -11.11 7.86 1.20
N ASP A 121 -12.04 8.70 0.72
CA ASP A 121 -13.34 8.86 1.36
C ASP A 121 -14.19 7.58 1.29
N GLU A 122 -14.19 6.91 0.15
CA GLU A 122 -14.95 5.66 -0.05
C GLU A 122 -14.52 4.53 0.88
N VAL A 123 -13.22 4.39 1.12
CA VAL A 123 -12.71 3.28 1.93
C VAL A 123 -12.63 3.60 3.41
N ASP A 124 -12.83 4.87 3.81
CA ASP A 124 -12.56 5.31 5.18
C ASP A 124 -13.31 4.49 6.23
N ASP A 125 -14.61 4.28 6.07
CA ASP A 125 -15.43 3.54 7.03
C ASP A 125 -15.03 2.06 7.17
N PHE A 126 -14.30 1.52 6.21
CA PHE A 126 -13.88 0.10 6.20
C PHE A 126 -12.48 -0.11 6.78
N LEU A 127 -11.69 0.95 6.95
CA LEU A 127 -10.28 0.85 7.34
C LEU A 127 -10.06 1.15 8.82
N SER A 128 -9.18 0.35 9.42
CA SER A 128 -8.60 0.61 10.75
C SER A 128 -7.22 1.30 10.67
N ALA A 129 -6.59 1.29 9.52
CA ALA A 129 -5.33 1.97 9.21
C ALA A 129 -5.21 2.18 7.71
N TYR A 130 -4.47 3.20 7.30
CA TYR A 130 -4.17 3.48 5.89
C TYR A 130 -2.79 2.99 5.50
N LYS A 131 -2.65 2.51 4.26
CA LYS A 131 -1.37 2.25 3.63
C LYS A 131 -1.14 3.25 2.50
N ILE A 132 -0.03 3.99 2.57
CA ILE A 132 0.43 4.87 1.48
C ILE A 132 1.53 4.14 0.72
N GLY A 133 1.34 3.98 -0.59
CA GLY A 133 2.29 3.34 -1.48
C GLY A 133 3.60 4.12 -1.60
N SER A 134 4.69 3.45 -1.94
CA SER A 134 6.00 4.08 -2.08
C SER A 134 6.09 5.07 -3.25
N GLY A 135 5.24 4.92 -4.26
CA GLY A 135 5.12 5.87 -5.37
C GLY A 135 4.48 7.20 -4.98
N ASP A 136 3.72 7.21 -3.88
CA ASP A 136 2.90 8.36 -3.49
C ASP A 136 3.53 9.22 -2.39
N ILE A 137 4.69 8.82 -1.86
CA ILE A 137 5.35 9.53 -0.74
C ILE A 137 5.62 11.01 -1.05
N THR A 138 5.82 11.38 -2.30
CA THR A 138 6.03 12.76 -2.74
C THR A 138 4.73 13.51 -3.05
N TRP A 139 3.59 12.83 -3.08
CA TRP A 139 2.28 13.46 -3.21
C TRP A 139 1.78 13.93 -1.84
N LEU A 140 2.38 15.00 -1.33
CA LEU A 140 2.13 15.50 0.02
C LEU A 140 0.67 15.85 0.29
N GLY A 141 -0.10 16.23 -0.75
CA GLY A 141 -1.53 16.49 -0.61
C GLY A 141 -2.31 15.26 -0.16
N ILE A 142 -2.09 14.08 -0.78
CA ILE A 142 -2.78 12.85 -0.36
C ILE A 142 -2.26 12.35 0.99
N VAL A 143 -0.95 12.55 1.27
CA VAL A 143 -0.35 12.21 2.56
C VAL A 143 -1.02 12.97 3.70
N ASP A 144 -1.19 14.30 3.56
CA ASP A 144 -1.88 15.16 4.54
C ASP A 144 -3.37 14.79 4.66
N TYR A 145 -4.02 14.52 3.53
CA TYR A 145 -5.43 14.17 3.50
C TYR A 145 -5.73 12.84 4.23
N ILE A 146 -4.94 11.81 3.95
CA ILE A 146 -5.04 10.53 4.65
C ILE A 146 -4.78 10.71 6.15
N ALA A 147 -3.76 11.47 6.53
CA ALA A 147 -3.45 11.74 7.93
C ALA A 147 -4.58 12.49 8.65
N SER A 148 -5.35 13.33 7.93
CA SER A 148 -6.52 14.05 8.50
C SER A 148 -7.68 13.13 8.89
N LYS A 149 -7.69 11.85 8.44
CA LYS A 149 -8.72 10.87 8.80
C LYS A 149 -8.59 10.35 10.24
N GLY A 150 -7.47 10.66 10.92
CA GLY A 150 -7.29 10.31 12.33
C GLY A 150 -7.08 8.81 12.59
N LYS A 151 -6.59 8.08 11.59
CA LYS A 151 -6.27 6.64 11.69
C LYS A 151 -4.77 6.42 11.54
N PRO A 152 -4.21 5.30 12.05
CA PRO A 152 -2.81 4.95 11.85
C PRO A 152 -2.44 4.93 10.37
N VAL A 153 -1.22 5.40 10.04
CA VAL A 153 -0.71 5.47 8.68
C VAL A 153 0.55 4.62 8.52
N LEU A 154 0.52 3.69 7.58
CA LEU A 154 1.68 2.92 7.16
C LEU A 154 2.24 3.56 5.89
N LEU A 155 3.36 4.28 5.99
CA LEU A 155 4.02 4.96 4.87
C LEU A 155 5.20 4.13 4.36
N ALA A 156 5.23 3.81 3.07
CA ALA A 156 6.36 3.16 2.45
C ALA A 156 7.31 4.19 1.81
N SER A 157 8.62 4.09 2.11
CA SER A 157 9.63 5.02 1.60
C SER A 157 10.09 4.71 0.18
N GLY A 158 10.18 3.42 -0.19
CA GLY A 158 10.56 3.01 -1.53
C GLY A 158 11.89 3.55 -2.02
N ALA A 159 11.91 4.09 -3.23
CA ALA A 159 13.09 4.66 -3.90
C ALA A 159 13.30 6.15 -3.56
N SER A 160 12.81 6.62 -2.43
CA SER A 160 12.91 8.02 -2.02
C SER A 160 14.25 8.34 -1.36
N THR A 161 14.66 9.57 -1.52
CA THR A 161 15.77 10.12 -0.75
C THR A 161 15.36 10.38 0.71
N ILE A 162 16.33 10.46 1.62
CA ILE A 162 16.06 10.85 3.02
C ILE A 162 15.32 12.19 3.12
N LYS A 163 15.64 13.14 2.26
CA LYS A 163 14.98 14.45 2.24
C LYS A 163 13.47 14.35 1.89
N GLU A 164 13.11 13.51 0.95
CA GLU A 164 11.70 13.27 0.61
C GLU A 164 10.98 12.57 1.74
N VAL A 165 11.63 11.61 2.40
CA VAL A 165 11.09 10.97 3.60
C VAL A 165 10.91 11.97 4.73
N ASP A 166 11.90 12.85 5.00
CA ASP A 166 11.80 13.90 6.02
C ASP A 166 10.58 14.80 5.79
N ILE A 167 10.32 15.19 4.52
CA ILE A 167 9.18 16.06 4.18
C ILE A 167 7.86 15.31 4.40
N ALA A 168 7.75 14.07 3.93
CA ALA A 168 6.53 13.26 4.12
C ALA A 168 6.26 12.98 5.60
N MET A 169 7.28 12.61 6.36
CA MET A 169 7.17 12.40 7.81
C MET A 169 6.75 13.68 8.54
N SER A 170 7.33 14.84 8.18
CA SER A 170 6.92 16.13 8.74
C SER A 170 5.44 16.43 8.43
N THR A 171 4.97 16.10 7.23
CA THR A 171 3.56 16.25 6.86
C THR A 171 2.65 15.38 7.73
N LEU A 172 3.01 14.10 7.94
CA LEU A 172 2.25 13.18 8.78
C LEU A 172 2.26 13.58 10.25
N THR A 173 3.44 13.92 10.80
CA THR A 173 3.58 14.24 12.23
C THR A 173 2.86 15.52 12.65
N ASN A 174 2.52 16.40 11.72
CA ASN A 174 1.63 17.53 11.98
C ASN A 174 0.17 17.12 12.25
N ARG A 175 -0.23 15.89 11.92
CA ARG A 175 -1.59 15.38 12.04
C ARG A 175 -1.74 14.23 13.03
N THR A 176 -0.75 13.32 13.05
CA THR A 176 -0.81 12.08 13.85
C THR A 176 0.56 11.65 14.33
N ASP A 177 0.62 10.95 15.45
CA ASP A 177 1.79 10.23 15.96
C ASP A 177 1.71 8.70 15.72
N GLU A 178 0.62 8.23 15.09
CA GLU A 178 0.39 6.83 14.78
C GLU A 178 0.90 6.47 13.38
N ILE A 179 2.22 6.47 13.24
CA ILE A 179 2.90 6.27 11.94
C ILE A 179 3.82 5.06 11.99
N VAL A 180 3.73 4.21 10.98
CA VAL A 180 4.68 3.14 10.69
C VAL A 180 5.43 3.48 9.40
N LEU A 181 6.70 3.86 9.52
CA LEU A 181 7.56 4.10 8.36
C LEU A 181 8.20 2.79 7.91
N MET A 182 7.97 2.41 6.66
CA MET A 182 8.39 1.13 6.08
C MET A 182 9.44 1.35 5.00
N GLN A 183 10.46 0.49 5.00
CA GLN A 183 11.39 0.38 3.87
C GLN A 183 10.90 -0.70 2.91
N CYS A 184 10.88 -0.39 1.63
CA CYS A 184 10.56 -1.34 0.58
C CYS A 184 11.50 -1.21 -0.62
N ASN A 185 11.65 -2.29 -1.37
CA ASN A 185 12.32 -2.30 -2.67
C ASN A 185 11.25 -2.13 -3.76
N THR A 186 11.33 -1.04 -4.51
CA THR A 186 10.39 -0.73 -5.61
C THR A 186 10.78 -1.35 -6.93
N ASN A 187 11.73 -2.30 -6.94
CA ASN A 187 12.16 -2.98 -8.15
C ASN A 187 11.32 -4.26 -8.36
N TYR A 188 10.38 -4.20 -9.30
CA TYR A 188 9.43 -5.29 -9.60
C TYR A 188 9.96 -6.34 -10.60
N THR A 189 11.26 -6.44 -10.82
CA THR A 189 11.82 -7.37 -11.82
C THR A 189 11.97 -8.81 -11.32
N ALA A 190 11.69 -9.09 -10.06
CA ALA A 190 11.86 -10.39 -9.39
C ALA A 190 13.29 -10.99 -9.52
N SER A 191 14.28 -10.23 -9.95
CA SER A 191 15.68 -10.67 -10.07
C SER A 191 16.33 -10.77 -8.69
N LEU A 192 17.04 -11.86 -8.43
CA LEU A 192 17.82 -12.04 -7.19
C LEU A 192 18.86 -10.94 -6.97
N GLU A 193 19.38 -10.34 -8.06
CA GLU A 193 20.29 -9.20 -7.96
C GLU A 193 19.72 -8.01 -7.22
N ASN A 194 18.37 -7.85 -7.20
CA ASN A 194 17.70 -6.75 -6.54
C ASN A 194 17.85 -6.77 -5.01
N PHE A 195 18.14 -7.92 -4.41
CA PHE A 195 18.37 -8.03 -2.98
C PHE A 195 19.51 -7.14 -2.49
N LYS A 196 20.53 -6.88 -3.29
CA LYS A 196 21.62 -5.96 -2.94
C LYS A 196 21.21 -4.49 -2.82
N TYR A 197 20.03 -4.11 -3.36
CA TYR A 197 19.51 -2.74 -3.35
C TYR A 197 18.37 -2.52 -2.35
N ILE A 198 18.02 -3.51 -1.54
CA ILE A 198 16.90 -3.40 -0.57
C ILE A 198 17.15 -2.33 0.50
N ASN A 199 18.42 -2.04 0.83
CA ASN A 199 18.82 -1.00 1.78
C ASN A 199 18.17 -1.12 3.18
N LEU A 200 17.94 -2.33 3.71
CA LEU A 200 17.30 -2.53 5.01
C LEU A 200 17.99 -1.80 6.17
N ASN A 201 19.29 -1.49 6.04
CA ASN A 201 20.00 -0.73 7.07
C ASN A 201 19.47 0.70 7.26
N VAL A 202 18.72 1.26 6.31
CA VAL A 202 18.08 2.56 6.47
C VAL A 202 17.08 2.59 7.62
N LEU A 203 16.49 1.45 7.98
CA LEU A 203 15.61 1.34 9.15
C LEU A 203 16.30 1.77 10.45
N LYS A 204 17.62 1.58 10.58
CA LYS A 204 18.41 2.06 11.72
C LYS A 204 18.49 3.61 11.73
N GLU A 205 18.52 4.21 10.56
CA GLU A 205 18.52 5.67 10.41
C GLU A 205 17.11 6.23 10.69
N TYR A 206 16.05 5.61 10.17
CA TYR A 206 14.68 6.01 10.46
C TYR A 206 14.38 5.98 11.95
N LYS A 207 14.82 4.92 12.65
CA LYS A 207 14.65 4.81 14.11
C LYS A 207 15.34 5.91 14.92
N LYS A 208 16.38 6.56 14.37
CA LYS A 208 17.08 7.68 15.02
C LYS A 208 16.43 9.03 14.74
N ARG A 209 15.75 9.15 13.59
CA ARG A 209 15.18 10.42 13.11
C ARG A 209 13.74 10.65 13.57
N TYR A 210 12.97 9.56 13.67
CA TYR A 210 11.52 9.61 13.84
C TYR A 210 11.00 8.84 15.07
#